data_b936c614fc37e5b50e48e2b6515091a9
#
_entry.id   b936c614fc37e5b50e48e2b6515091a9
#
_cell.length_a   1.000
_cell.length_b   1.000
_cell.length_c   1.000
_cell.angle_alpha   90.00
_cell.angle_beta   90.00
_cell.angle_gamma   90.00
#
_symmetry.space_group_name_H-M   'P 1'
#
loop_
_entity.id
_entity.type
_entity.pdbx_description
1 polymer ?
#
loop_
_entity_poly.entity_id
_entity_poly.type
_entity_poly.pdbx_seq_one_letter_code
_entity_poly.pdbx_strand_id
1 'polypeptide(L)'
;MKKHNFYAGPSIMSQYTIDNTIEAIRDFAGTGLSILEISHRSKEFVAVMDEVQALFKELLDIPEGYEVIFVGGGASTQFCMVPYNLLKTKAA
;
A
#
# COMPACT_ATOMS: atom_id res chain seq x y z
N MET A 1 15.37 20.75 -12.07
CA MET A 1 14.05 21.04 -11.48
C MET A 1 13.14 19.86 -11.72
N LYS A 2 12.49 19.31 -10.68
CA LYS A 2 11.56 18.18 -10.80
C LYS A 2 10.31 18.60 -11.56
N LYS A 3 9.90 17.83 -12.56
CA LYS A 3 8.66 18.12 -13.32
C LYS A 3 7.43 17.74 -12.50
N HIS A 4 6.34 18.48 -12.64
CA HIS A 4 5.06 18.08 -12.10
C HIS A 4 4.48 16.93 -12.93
N ASN A 5 4.02 15.88 -12.25
CA ASN A 5 3.45 14.69 -12.87
C ASN A 5 2.06 14.44 -12.29
N PHE A 6 1.06 14.42 -13.15
CA PHE A 6 -0.35 14.20 -12.81
C PHE A 6 -0.93 12.96 -13.51
N TYR A 7 -0.08 11.98 -13.85
CA TYR A 7 -0.55 10.72 -14.43
C TYR A 7 -1.43 9.97 -13.44
N ALA A 8 -2.44 9.30 -13.98
CA ALA A 8 -3.30 8.41 -13.21
C ALA A 8 -2.52 7.16 -12.75
N GLY A 9 -2.39 6.97 -11.46
CA GLY A 9 -1.62 5.89 -10.87
C GLY A 9 -0.16 6.28 -10.61
N PRO A 10 0.78 6.18 -11.57
CA PRO A 10 2.18 6.55 -11.36
C PRO A 10 2.35 8.07 -11.32
N SER A 11 1.99 8.69 -10.22
CA SER A 11 2.01 10.12 -9.99
C SER A 11 3.33 10.59 -9.37
N ILE A 12 3.40 11.86 -9.00
CA ILE A 12 4.57 12.43 -8.35
C ILE A 12 4.69 11.89 -6.90
N MET A 13 5.89 11.51 -6.53
CA MET A 13 6.22 11.12 -5.15
C MET A 13 7.00 12.25 -4.46
N SER A 14 6.85 12.37 -3.15
CA SER A 14 7.67 13.28 -2.37
C SER A 14 9.15 12.89 -2.43
N GLN A 15 10.04 13.86 -2.29
CA GLN A 15 11.47 13.56 -2.26
C GLN A 15 11.82 12.67 -1.06
N TYR A 16 11.20 12.91 0.08
CA TYR A 16 11.32 12.07 1.28
C TYR A 16 11.03 10.61 0.98
N THR A 17 9.92 10.32 0.30
CA THR A 17 9.54 8.95 -0.06
C THR A 17 10.57 8.30 -0.99
N ILE A 18 11.06 9.07 -1.98
CA ILE A 18 12.08 8.56 -2.91
C ILE A 18 13.37 8.20 -2.18
N ASP A 19 13.87 9.10 -1.33
CA ASP A 19 15.13 8.92 -0.63
C ASP A 19 15.06 7.72 0.34
N ASN A 20 13.97 7.59 1.09
CA ASN A 20 13.77 6.43 1.97
C ASN A 20 13.59 5.12 1.20
N THR A 21 12.96 5.15 0.02
CA THR A 21 12.84 3.96 -0.84
C THR A 21 14.22 3.51 -1.33
N ILE A 22 15.11 4.45 -1.71
CA ILE A 22 16.47 4.13 -2.13
C ILE A 22 17.24 3.46 -0.99
N GLU A 23 17.15 3.96 0.22
CA GLU A 23 17.81 3.35 1.38
C GLU A 23 17.23 1.96 1.69
N ALA A 24 15.92 1.79 1.63
CA ALA A 24 15.28 0.48 1.82
C ALA A 24 15.67 -0.55 0.74
N ILE A 25 15.99 -0.09 -0.48
CA ILE A 25 16.51 -0.97 -1.54
C ILE A 25 17.96 -1.35 -1.28
N ARG A 26 18.78 -0.47 -0.68
CA ARG A 26 20.17 -0.75 -0.33
C ARG A 26 20.31 -1.71 0.84
N ASP A 27 19.61 -1.42 1.92
CA ASP A 27 19.61 -2.21 3.16
C ASP A 27 18.32 -1.94 3.92
N PHE A 28 17.43 -2.90 3.92
CA PHE A 28 16.15 -2.76 4.61
C PHE A 28 16.28 -3.08 6.09
N ALA A 29 16.03 -2.08 6.93
CA ALA A 29 16.01 -2.20 8.39
C ALA A 29 17.29 -2.81 9.01
N GLY A 30 18.46 -2.65 8.37
CA GLY A 30 19.74 -3.18 8.86
C GLY A 30 19.87 -4.71 8.73
N THR A 31 19.07 -5.31 7.86
CA THR A 31 19.09 -6.78 7.64
C THR A 31 20.23 -7.24 6.76
N GLY A 32 20.92 -6.33 6.09
CA GLY A 32 21.89 -6.64 5.04
C GLY A 32 21.27 -7.10 3.72
N LEU A 33 19.94 -7.00 3.59
CA LEU A 33 19.17 -7.36 2.39
C LEU A 33 18.35 -6.16 1.91
N SER A 34 18.12 -6.10 0.61
CA SER A 34 17.15 -5.19 0.01
C SER A 34 15.72 -5.55 0.41
N ILE A 35 14.84 -4.57 0.54
CA ILE A 35 13.39 -4.83 0.69
C ILE A 35 12.84 -5.70 -0.46
N LEU A 36 13.47 -5.67 -1.64
CA LEU A 36 13.10 -6.49 -2.79
C LEU A 36 13.47 -7.98 -2.64
N GLU A 37 14.37 -8.30 -1.71
CA GLU A 37 14.86 -9.66 -1.43
C GLU A 37 14.21 -10.28 -0.19
N ILE A 38 13.49 -9.48 0.59
CA ILE A 38 12.88 -9.91 1.84
C ILE A 38 11.52 -10.55 1.59
N SER A 39 11.26 -11.66 2.26
CA SER A 39 9.95 -12.32 2.22
C SER A 39 8.86 -11.43 2.83
N HIS A 40 7.70 -11.38 2.19
CA HIS A 40 6.51 -10.73 2.74
C HIS A 40 6.01 -11.34 4.06
N ARG A 41 6.57 -12.49 4.48
CA ARG A 41 6.28 -13.15 5.76
C ARG A 41 7.35 -12.89 6.81
N SER A 42 8.41 -12.17 6.49
CA SER A 42 9.43 -11.79 7.47
C SER A 42 8.85 -10.83 8.50
N LYS A 43 9.43 -10.82 9.69
CA LYS A 43 8.99 -9.93 10.77
C LYS A 43 9.12 -8.46 10.38
N GLU A 44 10.19 -8.13 9.68
CA GLU A 44 10.50 -6.78 9.22
C GLU A 44 9.47 -6.28 8.22
N PHE A 45 9.04 -7.14 7.28
CA PHE A 45 8.00 -6.77 6.32
C PHE A 45 6.61 -6.71 6.95
N VAL A 46 6.29 -7.65 7.84
CA VAL A 46 5.03 -7.65 8.59
C VAL A 46 4.90 -6.36 9.40
N ALA A 47 5.98 -5.92 10.07
CA ALA A 47 5.97 -4.66 10.82
C ALA A 47 5.64 -3.45 9.93
N VAL A 48 6.16 -3.40 8.70
CA VAL A 48 5.80 -2.34 7.73
C VAL A 48 4.31 -2.40 7.37
N MET A 49 3.77 -3.58 7.16
CA MET A 49 2.35 -3.74 6.82
C MET A 49 1.43 -3.33 7.96
N ASP A 50 1.79 -3.69 9.20
CA ASP A 50 1.06 -3.29 10.40
C ASP A 50 1.07 -1.76 10.57
N GLU A 51 2.24 -1.12 10.38
CA GLU A 51 2.38 0.34 10.42
C GLU A 51 1.55 1.00 9.32
N VAL A 52 1.58 0.51 8.10
CA VAL A 52 0.79 1.05 6.98
C VAL A 52 -0.70 0.99 7.28
N GLN A 53 -1.21 -0.13 7.81
CA GLN A 53 -2.61 -0.24 8.20
C GLN A 53 -2.97 0.74 9.33
N ALA A 54 -2.12 0.87 10.33
CA ALA A 54 -2.32 1.82 11.43
C ALA A 54 -2.35 3.27 10.93
N LEU A 55 -1.43 3.65 10.06
CA LEU A 55 -1.38 4.98 9.46
C LEU A 55 -2.60 5.30 8.59
N PHE A 56 -3.12 4.33 7.84
CA PHE A 56 -4.37 4.53 7.10
C PHE A 56 -5.55 4.76 8.02
N LYS A 57 -5.65 4.00 9.11
CA LYS A 57 -6.71 4.19 10.11
C LYS A 57 -6.64 5.57 10.77
N GLU A 58 -5.44 6.01 11.14
CA GLU A 58 -5.20 7.31 11.75
C GLU A 58 -5.48 8.48 10.80
N LEU A 59 -4.88 8.46 9.60
CA LEU A 59 -4.95 9.57 8.66
C LEU A 59 -6.33 9.77 8.03
N LEU A 60 -7.11 8.70 7.92
CA LEU A 60 -8.45 8.74 7.34
C LEU A 60 -9.55 8.71 8.42
N ASP A 61 -9.18 8.76 9.71
CA ASP A 61 -10.12 8.69 10.83
C ASP A 61 -11.11 7.52 10.69
N ILE A 62 -10.57 6.33 10.38
CA ILE A 62 -11.38 5.14 10.12
C ILE A 62 -11.98 4.64 11.45
N PRO A 63 -13.31 4.59 11.58
CA PRO A 63 -13.96 4.22 12.83
C PRO A 63 -13.78 2.73 13.15
N GLU A 64 -14.02 2.39 14.42
CA GLU A 64 -14.07 0.99 14.87
C GLU A 64 -15.09 0.17 14.05
N GLY A 65 -14.76 -1.09 13.77
CA GLY A 65 -15.57 -1.98 12.95
C GLY A 65 -15.25 -1.96 11.47
N TYR A 66 -14.31 -1.10 11.03
CA TYR A 66 -13.78 -1.09 9.66
C TYR A 66 -12.33 -1.56 9.64
N GLU A 67 -11.98 -2.27 8.56
CA GLU A 67 -10.62 -2.77 8.37
C GLU A 67 -10.01 -2.27 7.06
N VAL A 68 -8.69 -2.05 7.10
CA VAL A 68 -7.90 -1.71 5.92
C VAL A 68 -7.35 -2.99 5.33
N ILE A 69 -7.66 -3.26 4.07
CA ILE A 69 -7.14 -4.41 3.33
C ILE A 69 -6.45 -3.97 2.05
N PHE A 70 -5.38 -4.65 1.68
CA PHE A 70 -4.67 -4.44 0.43
C PHE A 70 -4.93 -5.61 -0.50
N VAL A 71 -5.51 -5.33 -1.67
CA VAL A 71 -5.89 -6.35 -2.65
C VAL A 71 -5.22 -6.08 -4.00
N GLY A 72 -4.84 -7.15 -4.69
CA GLY A 72 -4.30 -7.07 -6.03
C GLY A 72 -5.36 -6.80 -7.09
N GLY A 73 -4.94 -6.41 -8.31
CA GLY A 73 -5.81 -6.31 -9.49
C GLY A 73 -6.33 -4.91 -9.81
N GLY A 74 -6.01 -3.91 -9.03
CA GLY A 74 -6.41 -2.52 -9.26
C GLY A 74 -7.93 -2.33 -9.28
N ALA A 75 -8.39 -1.17 -9.77
CA ALA A 75 -9.80 -0.82 -9.82
C ALA A 75 -10.64 -1.78 -10.70
N SER A 76 -10.08 -2.27 -11.79
CA SER A 76 -10.80 -3.20 -12.69
C SER A 76 -11.24 -4.48 -11.99
N THR A 77 -10.35 -5.07 -11.18
CA THR A 77 -10.71 -6.27 -10.41
C THR A 77 -11.66 -5.93 -9.26
N GLN A 78 -11.57 -4.72 -8.67
CA GLN A 78 -12.50 -4.28 -7.64
C GLN A 78 -13.94 -4.21 -8.14
N PHE A 79 -14.19 -3.82 -9.37
CA PHE A 79 -15.53 -3.86 -9.99
C PHE A 79 -16.14 -5.28 -10.04
N CYS A 80 -15.33 -6.31 -9.99
CA CYS A 80 -15.77 -7.69 -9.85
C CYS A 80 -15.85 -8.13 -8.38
N MET A 81 -14.80 -7.82 -7.58
CA MET A 81 -14.70 -8.29 -6.20
C MET A 81 -15.85 -7.78 -5.33
N VAL A 82 -16.21 -6.51 -5.45
CA VAL A 82 -17.27 -5.91 -4.64
C VAL A 82 -18.62 -6.61 -4.90
N PRO A 83 -19.14 -6.71 -6.14
CA PRO A 83 -20.39 -7.38 -6.37
C PRO A 83 -20.35 -8.89 -6.08
N TYR A 84 -19.23 -9.57 -6.34
CA TYR A 84 -19.10 -11.00 -6.01
C TYR A 84 -19.30 -11.30 -4.53
N ASN A 85 -18.87 -10.39 -3.65
CA ASN A 85 -18.95 -10.60 -2.22
C ASN A 85 -20.17 -9.97 -1.56
N LEU A 86 -20.72 -8.89 -2.12
CA LEU A 86 -21.73 -8.07 -1.45
C LEU A 86 -23.07 -8.01 -2.18
N LEU A 87 -23.13 -8.41 -3.48
CA LEU A 87 -24.36 -8.33 -4.26
C LEU A 87 -25.39 -9.35 -3.77
N LYS A 88 -26.58 -8.88 -3.45
CA LYS A 88 -27.73 -9.75 -3.09
C LYS A 88 -28.76 -9.86 -4.22
N THR A 89 -29.15 -8.73 -4.81
CA THR A 89 -30.23 -8.70 -5.83
C THR A 89 -29.90 -7.88 -7.07
N LYS A 90 -29.33 -6.69 -6.91
CA LYS A 90 -28.98 -5.77 -8.01
C LYS A 90 -27.68 -5.03 -7.71
N ALA A 91 -26.90 -4.78 -8.78
CA ALA A 91 -25.83 -3.79 -8.81
C ALA A 91 -26.29 -2.58 -9.65
N ALA A 92 -25.92 -1.40 -9.20
CA ALA A 92 -26.09 -0.17 -9.99
C ALA A 92 -24.80 0.15 -10.75
#